data_2dd979f8caec723bcd7c78828a0393c9
#
_entry.id   2dd979f8caec723bcd7c78828a0393c9
#
_cell.length_a   1.000
_cell.length_b   1.000
_cell.length_c   1.000
_cell.angle_alpha   90.00
_cell.angle_beta   90.00
_cell.angle_gamma   90.00
#
_symmetry.space_group_name_H-M   'P 1'
#
loop_
_entity.id
_entity.type
_entity.pdbx_description
1 polymer ?
#
loop_
_entity_poly.entity_id
_entity_poly.type
_entity_poly.pdbx_seq_one_letter_code
_entity_poly.pdbx_strand_id
1 'polypeptide(L)'
;MVMDDIFDKLRRLQDILSKKIELEQAIEESPKILIAQEEVSARYKKSFIERNQEYEKIRATVGEFRNLLFEAESTRERAERNIGSAETFNMREYEILDKERRDSAEKEQQYRKDVQREERILSDLNEEIKRLTGLIEMQESELSERRKSIDENVSAKKSLLGELEAQEKEISSGLDKELLFKFDRIIRHKMGKGIVAIKGGVCTGCHMILPAQFANRVHEGEEVVFCPYCSRILFYEESDQEIEEEDYFDNDTAGSLSDLEGLDEEEEEEEEEEEKISVDFDE
;
A
#
# COMPACT_ATOMS: atom_id res chain seq x y z
N MET A 1 -22.99 26.60 -37.30
CA MET A 1 -22.57 25.28 -36.83
C MET A 1 -23.84 24.63 -36.33
N VAL A 2 -24.22 23.49 -36.86
CA VAL A 2 -25.44 22.79 -36.45
C VAL A 2 -25.22 22.28 -35.04
N MET A 3 -26.20 22.33 -34.13
CA MET A 3 -26.03 21.94 -32.72
C MET A 3 -25.55 20.47 -32.59
N ASP A 4 -25.97 19.60 -33.48
CA ASP A 4 -25.52 18.21 -33.56
C ASP A 4 -23.99 18.09 -33.71
N ASP A 5 -23.37 18.96 -34.53
CA ASP A 5 -21.90 19.05 -34.67
C ASP A 5 -21.21 19.40 -33.34
N ILE A 6 -21.83 20.26 -32.52
CA ILE A 6 -21.31 20.66 -31.20
C ILE A 6 -21.40 19.46 -30.20
N PHE A 7 -22.55 18.80 -30.20
CA PHE A 7 -22.73 17.64 -29.33
C PHE A 7 -21.80 16.47 -29.67
N ASP A 8 -21.61 16.22 -30.99
CA ASP A 8 -20.67 15.18 -31.43
C ASP A 8 -19.23 15.50 -31.05
N LYS A 9 -18.80 16.76 -31.19
CA LYS A 9 -17.48 17.19 -30.70
C LYS A 9 -17.35 17.08 -29.21
N LEU A 10 -18.37 17.46 -28.44
CA LEU A 10 -18.36 17.34 -26.96
C LEU A 10 -18.34 15.88 -26.51
N ARG A 11 -19.02 14.97 -27.19
CA ARG A 11 -18.95 13.52 -26.90
C ARG A 11 -17.54 12.98 -27.14
N ARG A 12 -16.94 13.26 -28.30
CA ARG A 12 -15.54 12.88 -28.59
C ARG A 12 -14.56 13.49 -27.59
N LEU A 13 -14.79 14.75 -27.22
CA LEU A 13 -13.97 15.43 -26.21
C LEU A 13 -14.11 14.77 -24.83
N GLN A 14 -15.32 14.34 -24.46
CA GLN A 14 -15.56 13.57 -23.24
C GLN A 14 -14.74 12.30 -23.20
N ASP A 15 -14.74 11.51 -24.28
CA ASP A 15 -14.00 10.25 -24.36
C ASP A 15 -12.49 10.48 -24.23
N ILE A 16 -11.98 11.55 -24.81
CA ILE A 16 -10.58 11.93 -24.72
C ILE A 16 -10.23 12.37 -23.29
N LEU A 17 -11.02 13.27 -22.71
CA LEU A 17 -10.79 13.78 -21.36
C LEU A 17 -10.94 12.69 -20.29
N SER A 18 -11.90 11.77 -20.46
CA SER A 18 -12.05 10.61 -19.58
C SER A 18 -10.80 9.73 -19.60
N LYS A 19 -10.32 9.38 -20.80
CA LYS A 19 -9.08 8.60 -20.98
C LYS A 19 -7.86 9.32 -20.40
N LYS A 20 -7.78 10.66 -20.56
CA LYS A 20 -6.69 11.44 -19.95
C LYS A 20 -6.69 11.33 -18.44
N ILE A 21 -7.86 11.50 -17.80
CA ILE A 21 -7.99 11.38 -16.33
C ILE A 21 -7.60 9.99 -15.87
N GLU A 22 -8.04 8.93 -16.55
CA GLU A 22 -7.66 7.55 -16.22
C GLU A 22 -6.15 7.31 -16.34
N LEU A 23 -5.52 7.85 -17.41
CA LEU A 23 -4.08 7.74 -17.61
C LEU A 23 -3.30 8.56 -16.57
N GLU A 24 -3.73 9.78 -16.26
CA GLU A 24 -3.12 10.62 -15.20
C GLU A 24 -3.16 9.91 -13.82
N GLN A 25 -4.31 9.35 -13.46
CA GLN A 25 -4.47 8.57 -12.23
C GLN A 25 -3.57 7.32 -12.24
N ALA A 26 -3.55 6.58 -13.33
CA ALA A 26 -2.71 5.39 -13.46
C ALA A 26 -1.20 5.71 -13.43
N ILE A 27 -0.77 6.90 -13.90
CA ILE A 27 0.60 7.38 -13.79
C ILE A 27 0.93 7.74 -12.34
N GLU A 28 0.01 8.38 -11.63
CA GLU A 28 0.19 8.78 -10.23
C GLU A 28 0.21 7.57 -9.28
N GLU A 29 -0.59 6.55 -9.55
CA GLU A 29 -0.68 5.35 -8.72
C GLU A 29 0.48 4.36 -8.95
N SER A 30 1.04 4.33 -10.15
CA SER A 30 2.11 3.41 -10.52
C SER A 30 3.31 3.40 -9.54
N PRO A 31 3.87 4.53 -9.08
CA PRO A 31 4.97 4.52 -8.13
C PRO A 31 4.56 4.13 -6.70
N LYS A 32 3.28 4.26 -6.32
CA LYS A 32 2.80 3.92 -4.97
C LYS A 32 2.95 2.43 -4.66
N ILE A 33 2.92 1.59 -5.69
CA ILE A 33 3.09 0.13 -5.57
C ILE A 33 4.48 -0.24 -5.03
N LEU A 34 5.50 0.58 -5.31
CA LEU A 34 6.88 0.32 -4.87
C LEU A 34 7.09 0.63 -3.38
N ILE A 35 6.31 1.51 -2.79
CA ILE A 35 6.51 2.01 -1.41
C ILE A 35 6.56 0.85 -0.41
N ALA A 36 5.62 -0.09 -0.50
CA ALA A 36 5.56 -1.23 0.41
C ALA A 36 6.81 -2.13 0.29
N GLN A 37 7.33 -2.33 -0.93
CA GLN A 37 8.53 -3.14 -1.16
C GLN A 37 9.81 -2.42 -0.74
N GLU A 38 9.87 -1.11 -0.94
CA GLU A 38 10.96 -0.26 -0.46
C GLU A 38 11.05 -0.28 1.07
N GLU A 39 9.91 -0.26 1.77
CA GLU A 39 9.86 -0.41 3.23
C GLU A 39 10.39 -1.77 3.68
N VAL A 40 10.02 -2.86 3.00
CA VAL A 40 10.54 -4.20 3.32
C VAL A 40 12.06 -4.25 3.12
N SER A 41 12.57 -3.75 2.00
CA SER A 41 14.01 -3.66 1.74
C SER A 41 14.72 -2.81 2.82
N ALA A 42 14.14 -1.68 3.21
CA ALA A 42 14.68 -0.83 4.27
C ALA A 42 14.74 -1.55 5.63
N ARG A 43 13.74 -2.39 5.96
CA ARG A 43 13.75 -3.22 7.18
C ARG A 43 14.88 -4.24 7.16
N TYR A 44 15.10 -4.95 6.04
CA TYR A 44 16.21 -5.89 5.93
C TYR A 44 17.56 -5.19 6.06
N LYS A 45 17.75 -4.04 5.42
CA LYS A 45 18.96 -3.23 5.55
C LYS A 45 19.21 -2.78 6.99
N LYS A 46 18.17 -2.37 7.70
CA LYS A 46 18.27 -2.00 9.11
C LYS A 46 18.69 -3.19 9.97
N SER A 47 18.04 -4.34 9.80
CA SER A 47 18.42 -5.56 10.52
C SER A 47 19.85 -5.99 10.22
N PHE A 48 20.30 -5.89 8.96
CA PHE A 48 21.68 -6.15 8.59
C PHE A 48 22.68 -5.24 9.33
N ILE A 49 22.39 -3.94 9.41
CA ILE A 49 23.26 -2.98 10.12
C ILE A 49 23.32 -3.33 11.61
N GLU A 50 22.19 -3.64 12.24
CA GLU A 50 22.11 -4.01 13.66
C GLU A 50 22.91 -5.30 13.93
N ARG A 51 22.75 -6.36 13.12
CA ARG A 51 23.50 -7.61 13.25
C ARG A 51 24.98 -7.44 12.96
N ASN A 52 25.33 -6.63 12.01
CA ASN A 52 26.75 -6.34 11.73
C ASN A 52 27.42 -5.56 12.86
N GLN A 53 26.73 -4.64 13.51
CA GLN A 53 27.24 -3.96 14.71
C GLN A 53 27.40 -4.93 15.87
N GLU A 54 26.47 -5.86 16.06
CA GLU A 54 26.56 -6.88 17.08
C GLU A 54 27.72 -7.84 16.81
N TYR A 55 27.92 -8.27 15.55
CA TYR A 55 29.05 -9.08 15.12
C TYR A 55 30.38 -8.42 15.44
N GLU A 56 30.57 -7.13 15.14
CA GLU A 56 31.82 -6.43 15.42
C GLU A 56 32.07 -6.29 16.94
N LYS A 57 31.02 -6.14 17.76
CA LYS A 57 31.15 -6.12 19.23
C LYS A 57 31.60 -7.49 19.76
N ILE A 58 30.94 -8.55 19.36
CA ILE A 58 31.31 -9.91 19.79
C ILE A 58 32.71 -10.28 19.30
N ARG A 59 33.06 -9.88 18.06
CA ARG A 59 34.42 -10.06 17.52
C ARG A 59 35.49 -9.40 18.35
N ALA A 60 35.24 -8.17 18.84
CA ALA A 60 36.14 -7.48 19.75
C ALA A 60 36.27 -8.25 21.09
N THR A 61 35.15 -8.70 21.66
CA THR A 61 35.12 -9.49 22.91
C THR A 61 35.88 -10.80 22.75
N VAL A 62 35.76 -11.50 21.62
CA VAL A 62 36.56 -12.70 21.32
C VAL A 62 38.04 -12.37 21.31
N GLY A 63 38.42 -11.21 20.72
CA GLY A 63 39.79 -10.73 20.73
C GLY A 63 40.35 -10.51 22.13
N GLU A 64 39.55 -9.87 23.01
CA GLU A 64 39.89 -9.66 24.41
C GLU A 64 40.09 -10.96 25.18
N PHE A 65 39.14 -11.90 25.09
CA PHE A 65 39.24 -13.19 25.73
C PHE A 65 40.41 -14.04 25.21
N ARG A 66 40.74 -13.96 23.91
CA ARG A 66 41.95 -14.62 23.36
C ARG A 66 43.25 -14.05 23.95
N ASN A 67 43.30 -12.72 24.14
CA ASN A 67 44.45 -12.08 24.82
C ASN A 67 44.57 -12.52 26.27
N LEU A 68 43.46 -12.51 27.01
CA LEU A 68 43.44 -12.96 28.41
C LEU A 68 43.79 -14.45 28.53
N LEU A 69 43.35 -15.28 27.59
CA LEU A 69 43.72 -16.70 27.51
C LEU A 69 45.24 -16.84 27.31
N PHE A 70 45.81 -16.12 26.36
CA PHE A 70 47.25 -16.13 26.07
C PHE A 70 48.05 -15.68 27.30
N GLU A 71 47.63 -14.64 28.03
CA GLU A 71 48.25 -14.19 29.27
C GLU A 71 48.23 -15.26 30.37
N ALA A 72 47.06 -15.92 30.55
CA ALA A 72 46.92 -17.00 31.53
C ALA A 72 47.79 -18.22 31.18
N GLU A 73 47.83 -18.62 29.91
CA GLU A 73 48.70 -19.70 29.40
C GLU A 73 50.17 -19.37 29.64
N SER A 74 50.60 -18.16 29.26
CA SER A 74 51.99 -17.67 29.41
C SER A 74 52.39 -17.63 30.88
N THR A 75 51.50 -17.18 31.76
CA THR A 75 51.74 -17.13 33.23
C THR A 75 51.86 -18.51 33.82
N ARG A 76 50.96 -19.43 33.45
CA ARG A 76 51.01 -20.84 33.90
C ARG A 76 52.33 -21.48 33.44
N GLU A 77 52.70 -21.35 32.18
CA GLU A 77 53.95 -21.94 31.63
C GLU A 77 55.18 -21.36 32.30
N ARG A 78 55.20 -20.05 32.63
CA ARG A 78 56.28 -19.41 33.35
C ARG A 78 56.40 -19.97 34.77
N ALA A 79 55.30 -20.12 35.47
CA ALA A 79 55.28 -20.71 36.82
C ALA A 79 55.75 -22.18 36.79
N GLU A 80 55.31 -22.98 35.81
CA GLU A 80 55.76 -24.38 35.60
C GLU A 80 57.25 -24.47 35.31
N ARG A 81 57.75 -23.63 34.44
CA ARG A 81 59.21 -23.55 34.14
C ARG A 81 60.03 -23.21 35.37
N ASN A 82 59.57 -22.22 36.15
CA ASN A 82 60.24 -21.81 37.37
C ASN A 82 60.25 -22.96 38.42
N ILE A 83 59.14 -23.66 38.57
CA ILE A 83 59.05 -24.83 39.48
C ILE A 83 60.00 -25.94 39.03
N GLY A 84 60.09 -26.19 37.70
CA GLY A 84 60.94 -27.28 37.14
C GLY A 84 62.43 -26.99 37.09
N SER A 85 62.84 -25.72 37.10
CA SER A 85 64.23 -25.30 36.95
C SER A 85 64.96 -25.06 38.28
N ALA A 86 64.30 -25.10 39.40
CA ALA A 86 64.92 -24.78 40.67
C ALA A 86 65.46 -26.00 41.36
N GLU A 87 66.75 -26.03 41.59
CA GLU A 87 67.43 -27.10 42.32
C GLU A 87 67.20 -27.02 43.86
N THR A 88 66.89 -25.83 44.39
CA THR A 88 66.60 -25.60 45.82
C THR A 88 65.56 -24.50 45.98
N PHE A 89 64.29 -24.91 46.26
CA PHE A 89 63.24 -23.96 46.64
C PHE A 89 63.10 -23.86 48.13
N ASN A 90 62.86 -22.62 48.63
CA ASN A 90 62.23 -22.40 49.90
C ASN A 90 60.75 -22.82 49.81
N MET A 91 60.23 -23.58 50.74
CA MET A 91 58.86 -24.11 50.79
C MET A 91 57.80 -23.01 50.49
N ARG A 92 58.06 -21.80 50.97
CA ARG A 92 57.16 -20.65 50.77
C ARG A 92 57.15 -20.17 49.31
N GLU A 93 58.31 -20.17 48.62
CA GLU A 93 58.42 -19.81 47.21
C GLU A 93 57.71 -20.83 46.31
N TYR A 94 57.86 -22.12 46.65
CA TYR A 94 57.13 -23.18 45.95
C TYR A 94 55.59 -23.04 46.10
N GLU A 95 55.10 -22.77 47.32
CA GLU A 95 53.66 -22.53 47.56
C GLU A 95 53.10 -21.37 46.77
N ILE A 96 53.86 -20.28 46.61
CA ILE A 96 53.47 -19.10 45.81
C ILE A 96 53.38 -19.47 44.31
N LEU A 97 54.38 -20.13 43.77
CA LEU A 97 54.43 -20.51 42.36
C LEU A 97 53.37 -21.59 42.03
N ASP A 98 53.14 -22.53 42.92
CA ASP A 98 52.11 -23.56 42.75
C ASP A 98 50.71 -22.96 42.81
N LYS A 99 50.51 -21.96 43.67
CA LYS A 99 49.26 -21.17 43.66
C LYS A 99 49.10 -20.38 42.37
N GLU A 100 50.11 -19.68 41.91
CA GLU A 100 50.07 -18.92 40.65
C GLU A 100 49.77 -19.86 39.46
N ARG A 101 50.36 -21.04 39.42
CA ARG A 101 50.11 -22.06 38.43
C ARG A 101 48.64 -22.53 38.42
N ARG A 102 48.07 -22.82 39.59
CA ARG A 102 46.68 -23.28 39.77
C ARG A 102 45.70 -22.19 39.38
N ASP A 103 45.87 -20.96 39.88
CA ASP A 103 45.04 -19.81 39.60
C ASP A 103 45.05 -19.48 38.10
N SER A 104 46.21 -19.59 37.42
CA SER A 104 46.35 -19.39 35.99
C SER A 104 45.71 -20.50 35.16
N ALA A 105 45.79 -21.76 35.62
CA ALA A 105 45.13 -22.89 35.02
C ALA A 105 43.58 -22.78 35.06
N GLU A 106 43.05 -22.33 36.21
CA GLU A 106 41.60 -22.07 36.32
C GLU A 106 41.17 -20.95 35.39
N LYS A 107 41.91 -19.84 35.31
CA LYS A 107 41.63 -18.73 34.37
C LYS A 107 41.72 -19.19 32.90
N GLU A 108 42.74 -19.95 32.57
CA GLU A 108 42.88 -20.56 31.23
C GLU A 108 41.66 -21.37 30.86
N GLN A 109 41.19 -22.25 31.75
CA GLN A 109 40.02 -23.06 31.51
C GLN A 109 38.75 -22.22 31.35
N GLN A 110 38.60 -21.15 32.14
CA GLN A 110 37.49 -20.21 32.05
C GLN A 110 37.51 -19.45 30.74
N TYR A 111 38.62 -18.78 30.41
CA TYR A 111 38.74 -18.01 29.18
C TYR A 111 38.59 -18.88 27.93
N ARG A 112 39.05 -20.13 27.95
CA ARG A 112 38.86 -21.06 26.83
C ARG A 112 37.38 -21.39 26.62
N LYS A 113 36.60 -21.52 27.69
CA LYS A 113 35.14 -21.69 27.58
C LYS A 113 34.46 -20.41 27.08
N ASP A 114 34.90 -19.25 27.56
CA ASP A 114 34.34 -17.97 27.12
C ASP A 114 34.64 -17.71 25.64
N VAL A 115 35.87 -17.96 25.18
CA VAL A 115 36.21 -17.92 23.74
C VAL A 115 35.30 -18.83 22.91
N GLN A 116 35.15 -20.09 23.32
CA GLN A 116 34.30 -21.02 22.58
C GLN A 116 32.83 -20.59 22.51
N ARG A 117 32.32 -20.02 23.61
CA ARG A 117 30.94 -19.52 23.66
C ARG A 117 30.75 -18.35 22.69
N GLU A 118 31.63 -17.33 22.78
CA GLU A 118 31.54 -16.15 21.93
C GLU A 118 31.81 -16.46 20.43
N GLU A 119 32.71 -17.40 20.14
CA GLU A 119 32.97 -17.87 18.77
C GLU A 119 31.74 -18.56 18.14
N ARG A 120 30.94 -19.31 18.94
CA ARG A 120 29.67 -19.86 18.47
C ARG A 120 28.67 -18.75 18.10
N ILE A 121 28.49 -17.78 19.00
CA ILE A 121 27.62 -16.63 18.75
C ILE A 121 28.09 -15.87 17.48
N LEU A 122 29.40 -15.71 17.31
CA LEU A 122 29.97 -15.04 16.15
C LEU A 122 29.71 -15.82 14.86
N SER A 123 29.75 -17.15 14.90
CA SER A 123 29.39 -18.01 13.78
C SER A 123 27.93 -17.88 13.40
N ASP A 124 27.02 -17.90 14.40
CA ASP A 124 25.59 -17.79 14.18
C ASP A 124 25.22 -16.42 13.60
N LEU A 125 25.80 -15.34 14.13
CA LEU A 125 25.64 -13.99 13.58
C LEU A 125 26.16 -13.86 12.16
N ASN A 126 27.28 -14.50 11.82
CA ASN A 126 27.84 -14.49 10.47
C ASN A 126 26.92 -15.20 9.47
N GLU A 127 26.28 -16.30 9.87
CA GLU A 127 25.29 -17.01 9.05
C GLU A 127 24.03 -16.15 8.83
N GLU A 128 23.56 -15.47 9.90
CA GLU A 128 22.42 -14.57 9.80
C GLU A 128 22.72 -13.36 8.89
N ILE A 129 23.91 -12.75 9.01
CA ILE A 129 24.37 -11.68 8.14
C ILE A 129 24.41 -12.11 6.69
N LYS A 130 24.95 -13.30 6.39
CA LYS A 130 24.96 -13.86 5.03
C LYS A 130 23.55 -14.06 4.48
N ARG A 131 22.64 -14.56 5.30
CA ARG A 131 21.23 -14.73 4.91
C ARG A 131 20.57 -13.39 4.60
N LEU A 132 20.77 -12.40 5.45
CA LEU A 132 20.24 -11.04 5.24
C LEU A 132 20.83 -10.39 3.99
N THR A 133 22.13 -10.57 3.72
CA THR A 133 22.77 -10.09 2.49
C THR A 133 22.09 -10.66 1.26
N GLY A 134 21.86 -11.98 1.21
CA GLY A 134 21.18 -12.62 0.09
C GLY A 134 19.74 -12.14 -0.10
N LEU A 135 19.01 -11.92 1.01
CA LEU A 135 17.65 -11.36 0.95
C LEU A 135 17.65 -9.90 0.42
N ILE A 136 18.62 -9.09 0.84
CA ILE A 136 18.76 -7.71 0.36
C ILE A 136 19.07 -7.70 -1.13
N GLU A 137 20.02 -8.50 -1.59
CA GLU A 137 20.39 -8.57 -3.02
C GLU A 137 19.20 -9.02 -3.88
N MET A 138 18.45 -10.02 -3.43
CA MET A 138 17.24 -10.48 -4.13
C MET A 138 16.18 -9.39 -4.20
N GLN A 139 15.91 -8.71 -3.08
CA GLN A 139 14.92 -7.61 -3.03
C GLN A 139 15.34 -6.40 -3.86
N GLU A 140 16.62 -6.05 -3.87
CA GLU A 140 17.15 -4.95 -4.69
C GLU A 140 17.06 -5.26 -6.19
N SER A 141 17.34 -6.51 -6.58
CA SER A 141 17.17 -6.95 -7.96
C SER A 141 15.72 -6.85 -8.40
N GLU A 142 14.80 -7.40 -7.59
CA GLU A 142 13.36 -7.36 -7.86
C GLU A 142 12.81 -5.92 -7.93
N LEU A 143 13.23 -5.05 -7.00
CA LEU A 143 12.89 -3.64 -7.02
C LEU A 143 13.42 -2.93 -8.26
N SER A 144 14.65 -3.23 -8.68
CA SER A 144 15.26 -2.66 -9.88
C SER A 144 14.47 -3.05 -11.15
N GLU A 145 14.10 -4.32 -11.28
CA GLU A 145 13.30 -4.79 -12.42
C GLU A 145 11.90 -4.16 -12.42
N ARG A 146 11.24 -4.08 -11.27
CA ARG A 146 9.94 -3.43 -11.14
C ARG A 146 9.98 -1.95 -11.46
N ARG A 147 10.99 -1.23 -10.99
CA ARG A 147 11.19 0.19 -11.32
C ARG A 147 11.31 0.38 -12.83
N LYS A 148 12.12 -0.43 -13.51
CA LYS A 148 12.26 -0.37 -14.98
C LYS A 148 10.91 -0.60 -15.67
N SER A 149 10.18 -1.63 -15.27
CA SER A 149 8.86 -1.92 -15.84
C SER A 149 7.84 -0.78 -15.61
N ILE A 150 7.86 -0.17 -14.42
CA ILE A 150 7.01 0.99 -14.13
C ILE A 150 7.42 2.19 -14.97
N ASP A 151 8.72 2.48 -15.08
CA ASP A 151 9.23 3.60 -15.87
C ASP A 151 8.87 3.46 -17.36
N GLU A 152 8.97 2.26 -17.92
CA GLU A 152 8.55 1.95 -19.27
C GLU A 152 7.04 2.16 -19.46
N ASN A 153 6.21 1.64 -18.53
CA ASN A 153 4.76 1.82 -18.55
C ASN A 153 4.35 3.28 -18.39
N VAL A 154 4.99 4.03 -17.50
CA VAL A 154 4.75 5.47 -17.31
C VAL A 154 5.16 6.25 -18.54
N SER A 155 6.28 5.92 -19.18
CA SER A 155 6.72 6.55 -20.42
C SER A 155 5.73 6.32 -21.56
N ALA A 156 5.26 5.08 -21.73
CA ALA A 156 4.24 4.75 -22.75
C ALA A 156 2.92 5.50 -22.49
N LYS A 157 2.46 5.56 -21.23
CA LYS A 157 1.25 6.31 -20.86
C LYS A 157 1.40 7.82 -21.10
N LYS A 158 2.57 8.40 -20.82
CA LYS A 158 2.87 9.81 -21.11
C LYS A 158 2.87 10.10 -22.61
N SER A 159 3.35 9.18 -23.44
CA SER A 159 3.27 9.31 -24.89
C SER A 159 1.82 9.35 -25.37
N LEU A 160 1.00 8.40 -24.91
CA LEU A 160 -0.44 8.36 -25.20
C LEU A 160 -1.16 9.63 -24.71
N LEU A 161 -0.78 10.15 -23.54
CA LEU A 161 -1.33 11.39 -23.01
C LEU A 161 -1.02 12.57 -23.93
N GLY A 162 0.19 12.66 -24.47
CA GLY A 162 0.57 13.67 -25.47
C GLY A 162 -0.23 13.56 -26.77
N GLU A 163 -0.52 12.35 -27.24
CA GLU A 163 -1.38 12.12 -28.41
C GLU A 163 -2.83 12.56 -28.13
N LEU A 164 -3.37 12.24 -26.97
CA LEU A 164 -4.71 12.68 -26.56
C LEU A 164 -4.79 14.21 -26.39
N GLU A 165 -3.75 14.86 -25.92
CA GLU A 165 -3.67 16.32 -25.86
C GLU A 165 -3.66 17.00 -27.22
N ALA A 166 -3.02 16.37 -28.20
CA ALA A 166 -3.06 16.84 -29.60
C ALA A 166 -4.47 16.71 -30.16
N GLN A 167 -5.13 15.57 -29.98
CA GLN A 167 -6.52 15.33 -30.41
C GLN A 167 -7.51 16.29 -29.72
N GLU A 168 -7.32 16.53 -28.39
CA GLU A 168 -8.13 17.51 -27.66
C GLU A 168 -8.04 18.91 -28.26
N LYS A 169 -6.83 19.37 -28.58
CA LYS A 169 -6.60 20.67 -29.23
C LYS A 169 -7.26 20.76 -30.60
N GLU A 170 -7.23 19.69 -31.38
CA GLU A 170 -7.86 19.62 -32.69
C GLU A 170 -9.39 19.72 -32.59
N ILE A 171 -10.01 18.91 -31.72
CA ILE A 171 -11.48 18.87 -31.56
C ILE A 171 -11.99 20.13 -30.87
N SER A 172 -11.26 20.69 -29.89
CA SER A 172 -11.64 21.94 -29.20
C SER A 172 -11.57 23.16 -30.13
N SER A 173 -10.88 23.05 -31.25
CA SER A 173 -10.81 24.14 -32.24
C SER A 173 -12.19 24.43 -32.78
N GLY A 174 -12.73 25.64 -32.49
CA GLY A 174 -14.05 26.07 -32.95
C GLY A 174 -15.19 25.90 -31.94
N LEU A 175 -14.92 25.42 -30.74
CA LEU A 175 -15.85 25.45 -29.60
C LEU A 175 -15.64 26.73 -28.77
N ASP A 176 -16.71 27.19 -28.14
CA ASP A 176 -16.64 28.35 -27.23
C ASP A 176 -15.75 28.06 -26.03
N LYS A 177 -14.87 29.01 -25.68
CA LYS A 177 -13.91 28.85 -24.58
C LYS A 177 -14.57 28.73 -23.23
N GLU A 178 -15.67 29.42 -22.98
CA GLU A 178 -16.40 29.31 -21.73
C GLU A 178 -17.06 27.94 -21.58
N LEU A 179 -17.63 27.42 -22.67
CA LEU A 179 -18.20 26.06 -22.70
C LEU A 179 -17.14 25.01 -22.42
N LEU A 180 -15.98 25.11 -23.06
CA LEU A 180 -14.87 24.20 -22.84
C LEU A 180 -14.36 24.20 -21.40
N PHE A 181 -14.21 25.39 -20.81
CA PHE A 181 -13.79 25.53 -19.41
C PHE A 181 -14.79 24.90 -18.45
N LYS A 182 -16.08 25.16 -18.64
CA LYS A 182 -17.16 24.57 -17.82
C LYS A 182 -17.18 23.04 -18.00
N PHE A 183 -17.00 22.57 -19.23
CA PHE A 183 -17.01 21.15 -19.56
C PHE A 183 -15.84 20.40 -18.96
N ASP A 184 -14.61 20.89 -19.07
CA ASP A 184 -13.42 20.28 -18.44
C ASP A 184 -13.60 20.18 -16.92
N ARG A 185 -14.09 21.23 -16.28
CA ARG A 185 -14.39 21.22 -14.85
C ARG A 185 -15.42 20.17 -14.45
N ILE A 186 -16.48 20.01 -15.26
CA ILE A 186 -17.52 19.02 -15.01
C ILE A 186 -16.94 17.60 -15.13
N ILE A 187 -16.20 17.32 -16.19
CA ILE A 187 -15.60 16.00 -16.45
C ILE A 187 -14.66 15.60 -15.30
N ARG A 188 -13.78 16.50 -14.85
CA ARG A 188 -12.86 16.25 -13.71
C ARG A 188 -13.60 15.92 -12.42
N HIS A 189 -14.72 16.61 -12.14
CA HIS A 189 -15.49 16.38 -10.91
C HIS A 189 -16.52 15.25 -10.99
N LYS A 190 -16.84 14.76 -12.18
CA LYS A 190 -17.90 13.77 -12.42
C LYS A 190 -17.38 12.47 -13.05
N MET A 191 -16.12 12.10 -12.74
CA MET A 191 -15.51 10.83 -13.18
C MET A 191 -15.59 10.62 -14.71
N GLY A 192 -15.25 11.64 -15.49
CA GLY A 192 -15.22 11.54 -16.93
C GLY A 192 -16.57 11.72 -17.64
N LYS A 193 -17.69 11.85 -16.94
CA LYS A 193 -19.02 11.99 -17.55
C LYS A 193 -19.53 13.42 -17.49
N GLY A 194 -19.32 14.19 -18.56
CA GLY A 194 -19.75 15.60 -18.68
C GLY A 194 -21.07 15.77 -19.44
N ILE A 195 -21.42 14.86 -20.35
CA ILE A 195 -22.65 14.84 -21.14
C ILE A 195 -23.48 13.63 -20.76
N VAL A 196 -24.78 13.83 -20.60
CA VAL A 196 -25.74 12.78 -20.24
C VAL A 196 -27.06 12.98 -20.95
N ALA A 197 -27.74 11.87 -21.23
CA ALA A 197 -29.06 11.90 -21.85
C ALA A 197 -30.15 12.31 -20.86
N ILE A 198 -31.25 12.83 -21.40
CA ILE A 198 -32.55 12.88 -20.72
C ILE A 198 -33.39 11.74 -21.28
N LYS A 199 -33.94 10.91 -20.40
CA LYS A 199 -34.89 9.86 -20.73
C LYS A 199 -36.10 10.00 -19.82
N GLY A 200 -37.32 10.11 -20.40
CA GLY A 200 -38.56 10.26 -19.63
C GLY A 200 -38.56 11.45 -18.64
N GLY A 201 -37.92 12.57 -18.99
CA GLY A 201 -37.80 13.72 -18.08
C GLY A 201 -36.79 13.57 -16.96
N VAL A 202 -36.00 12.48 -16.93
CA VAL A 202 -35.00 12.17 -15.90
C VAL A 202 -33.59 12.38 -16.46
N CYS A 203 -32.71 13.01 -15.67
CA CYS A 203 -31.29 13.11 -16.00
C CYS A 203 -30.59 11.78 -15.74
N THR A 204 -30.05 11.09 -16.77
CA THR A 204 -29.36 9.81 -16.60
C THR A 204 -28.04 9.89 -15.81
N GLY A 205 -27.55 11.09 -15.53
CA GLY A 205 -26.32 11.31 -14.79
C GLY A 205 -26.48 11.45 -13.27
N CYS A 206 -27.62 11.98 -12.80
CA CYS A 206 -27.89 12.13 -11.35
C CYS A 206 -29.23 11.53 -10.95
N HIS A 207 -29.97 10.98 -11.89
CA HIS A 207 -31.28 10.33 -11.70
C HIS A 207 -32.36 11.24 -11.07
N MET A 208 -32.21 12.56 -11.24
CA MET A 208 -33.20 13.52 -10.76
C MET A 208 -34.19 13.84 -11.87
N ILE A 209 -35.48 13.95 -11.49
CA ILE A 209 -36.54 14.41 -12.38
C ILE A 209 -36.33 15.89 -12.67
N LEU A 210 -36.33 16.25 -13.93
CA LEU A 210 -36.13 17.61 -14.39
C LEU A 210 -37.47 18.31 -14.58
N PRO A 211 -37.56 19.61 -14.21
CA PRO A 211 -38.75 20.40 -14.54
C PRO A 211 -39.00 20.37 -16.06
N ALA A 212 -40.27 20.28 -16.48
CA ALA A 212 -40.66 20.18 -17.89
C ALA A 212 -40.03 21.26 -18.78
N GLN A 213 -39.80 22.44 -18.24
CA GLN A 213 -39.14 23.55 -18.95
C GLN A 213 -37.72 23.17 -19.44
N PHE A 214 -36.96 22.45 -18.61
CA PHE A 214 -35.61 22.01 -19.00
C PHE A 214 -35.67 20.88 -20.06
N ALA A 215 -36.59 19.93 -19.89
CA ALA A 215 -36.78 18.86 -20.85
C ALA A 215 -37.16 19.40 -22.22
N ASN A 216 -38.08 20.38 -22.29
CA ASN A 216 -38.49 21.02 -23.53
C ASN A 216 -37.34 21.78 -24.20
N ARG A 217 -36.55 22.56 -23.45
CA ARG A 217 -35.38 23.29 -24.01
C ARG A 217 -34.32 22.34 -24.55
N VAL A 218 -34.11 21.17 -23.91
CA VAL A 218 -33.18 20.16 -24.44
C VAL A 218 -33.74 19.49 -25.68
N HIS A 219 -35.05 19.27 -25.74
CA HIS A 219 -35.73 18.71 -26.92
C HIS A 219 -35.68 19.70 -28.12
N GLU A 220 -35.83 21.01 -27.89
CA GLU A 220 -35.72 22.04 -28.93
C GLU A 220 -34.31 22.08 -29.56
N GLY A 221 -33.26 21.73 -28.79
CA GLY A 221 -31.90 21.58 -29.29
C GLY A 221 -31.25 22.88 -29.80
N GLU A 222 -31.76 24.06 -29.39
CA GLU A 222 -31.23 25.36 -29.84
C GLU A 222 -30.01 25.83 -29.09
N GLU A 223 -29.85 25.37 -27.81
CA GLU A 223 -28.75 25.77 -26.92
C GLU A 223 -28.24 24.62 -26.09
N VAL A 224 -27.01 24.75 -25.54
CA VAL A 224 -26.44 23.81 -24.60
C VAL A 224 -27.08 24.01 -23.23
N VAL A 225 -27.85 23.03 -22.75
CA VAL A 225 -28.55 23.07 -21.48
C VAL A 225 -27.79 22.26 -20.42
N PHE A 226 -27.61 22.84 -19.25
CA PHE A 226 -26.98 22.17 -18.12
C PHE A 226 -28.03 21.66 -17.10
N CYS A 227 -27.82 20.47 -16.57
CA CYS A 227 -28.67 19.94 -15.51
C CYS A 227 -28.59 20.84 -14.25
N PRO A 228 -29.70 21.32 -13.69
CA PRO A 228 -29.69 22.20 -12.52
C PRO A 228 -29.17 21.49 -11.26
N TYR A 229 -29.23 20.16 -11.20
CA TYR A 229 -28.81 19.39 -10.02
C TYR A 229 -27.34 18.94 -10.06
N CYS A 230 -26.86 18.47 -11.25
CA CYS A 230 -25.51 17.91 -11.34
C CYS A 230 -24.58 18.69 -12.28
N SER A 231 -25.08 19.73 -12.94
CA SER A 231 -24.37 20.61 -13.88
C SER A 231 -23.82 19.94 -15.13
N ARG A 232 -24.15 18.67 -15.40
CA ARG A 232 -23.77 17.98 -16.65
C ARG A 232 -24.54 18.56 -17.82
N ILE A 233 -23.94 18.52 -19.00
CA ILE A 233 -24.61 18.89 -20.24
C ILE A 233 -25.67 17.85 -20.57
N LEU A 234 -26.86 18.32 -20.92
CA LEU A 234 -28.00 17.49 -21.25
C LEU A 234 -28.18 17.42 -22.76
N PHE A 235 -28.43 16.23 -23.27
CA PHE A 235 -28.90 16.02 -24.64
C PHE A 235 -30.14 15.15 -24.64
N TYR A 236 -30.97 15.32 -25.65
CA TYR A 236 -32.17 14.51 -25.83
C TYR A 236 -31.80 13.21 -26.57
N GLU A 237 -32.24 12.09 -26.03
CA GLU A 237 -32.15 10.78 -26.67
C GLU A 237 -33.55 10.25 -26.81
N GLU A 238 -34.00 10.03 -28.07
CA GLU A 238 -35.29 9.38 -28.29
C GLU A 238 -35.25 8.01 -27.62
N SER A 239 -36.12 7.81 -26.65
CA SER A 239 -36.30 6.47 -26.06
C SER A 239 -37.18 5.68 -27.03
N ASP A 240 -36.66 4.60 -27.58
CA ASP A 240 -37.46 3.60 -28.32
C ASP A 240 -38.44 2.83 -27.39
N GLN A 241 -38.59 3.24 -26.14
CA GLN A 241 -39.66 2.78 -25.26
C GLN A 241 -40.78 3.82 -25.37
N GLU A 242 -41.76 3.49 -26.16
CA GLU A 242 -43.13 3.92 -25.90
C GLU A 242 -43.36 3.59 -24.41
N ILE A 243 -43.39 4.63 -23.55
CA ILE A 243 -43.93 4.48 -22.22
C ILE A 243 -45.39 4.16 -22.46
N GLU A 244 -45.73 2.89 -22.34
CA GLU A 244 -47.12 2.50 -22.15
C GLU A 244 -47.61 3.35 -20.98
N GLU A 245 -48.49 4.32 -21.30
CA GLU A 245 -49.19 5.15 -20.31
C GLU A 245 -50.26 4.27 -19.60
N GLU A 246 -49.91 3.08 -19.22
CA GLU A 246 -50.73 2.21 -18.41
C GLU A 246 -50.09 2.08 -17.02
N ASP A 247 -50.88 2.48 -16.01
CA ASP A 247 -50.72 2.21 -14.58
C ASP A 247 -49.92 3.19 -13.68
N TYR A 248 -50.22 4.49 -13.77
CA TYR A 248 -49.90 5.36 -12.63
C TYR A 248 -51.08 5.96 -11.88
N PHE A 249 -52.32 5.55 -12.22
CA PHE A 249 -53.55 6.05 -11.56
C PHE A 249 -54.60 4.95 -11.26
N ASP A 250 -54.18 3.78 -10.80
CA ASP A 250 -55.13 2.84 -10.19
C ASP A 250 -54.43 2.08 -9.06
N ASN A 251 -54.16 2.74 -7.98
CA ASN A 251 -54.01 2.07 -6.70
C ASN A 251 -54.64 2.90 -5.59
N ASP A 252 -55.95 3.04 -5.68
CA ASP A 252 -56.82 3.26 -4.53
C ASP A 252 -56.92 1.96 -3.70
N THR A 253 -55.80 1.53 -3.17
CA THR A 253 -55.77 0.66 -2.01
C THR A 253 -54.94 1.37 -0.96
N ALA A 254 -55.63 2.30 -0.28
CA ALA A 254 -55.27 2.69 1.06
C ALA A 254 -55.20 1.39 1.87
N GLY A 255 -53.99 0.86 2.07
CA GLY A 255 -53.74 -0.21 3.01
C GLY A 255 -54.25 0.22 4.37
N SER A 256 -55.23 -0.53 4.88
CA SER A 256 -55.79 -0.33 6.20
C SER A 256 -54.66 -0.49 7.23
N LEU A 257 -54.65 0.36 8.24
CA LEU A 257 -53.73 0.29 9.40
C LEU A 257 -53.77 -1.05 10.16
N SER A 258 -54.56 -2.00 9.72
CA SER A 258 -54.66 -3.36 10.30
C SER A 258 -53.58 -4.34 9.81
N ASP A 259 -52.76 -3.97 8.80
CA ASP A 259 -51.69 -4.85 8.30
C ASP A 259 -50.33 -4.60 9.00
N LEU A 260 -50.30 -3.67 9.98
CA LEU A 260 -49.11 -3.37 10.77
C LEU A 260 -49.04 -4.05 12.14
N GLU A 261 -50.09 -4.83 12.52
CA GLU A 261 -50.13 -5.54 13.82
C GLU A 261 -49.40 -6.90 13.80
N GLY A 262 -48.79 -7.30 12.70
CA GLY A 262 -48.08 -8.57 12.58
C GLY A 262 -46.55 -8.52 12.60
N LEU A 263 -45.94 -7.34 12.68
CA LEU A 263 -44.48 -7.21 12.62
C LEU A 263 -43.79 -7.15 14.00
N ASP A 264 -44.52 -6.94 15.07
CA ASP A 264 -43.97 -6.88 16.43
C ASP A 264 -43.78 -8.25 17.08
N GLU A 265 -44.38 -9.34 16.54
CA GLU A 265 -44.24 -10.69 17.12
C GLU A 265 -43.02 -11.46 16.59
N GLU A 266 -42.43 -11.07 15.42
CA GLU A 266 -41.25 -11.76 14.87
C GLU A 266 -39.94 -11.22 15.46
N GLU A 267 -39.88 -9.95 15.92
CA GLU A 267 -38.67 -9.40 16.55
C GLU A 267 -38.45 -9.88 18.00
N GLU A 268 -39.54 -10.26 18.73
CA GLU A 268 -39.40 -10.81 20.11
C GLU A 268 -38.91 -12.27 20.10
N GLU A 269 -39.15 -13.06 19.04
CA GLU A 269 -38.66 -14.44 18.95
C GLU A 269 -37.16 -14.50 18.55
N GLU A 270 -36.61 -13.55 17.78
CA GLU A 270 -35.19 -13.50 17.45
C GLU A 270 -34.33 -13.03 18.64
N GLU A 271 -34.82 -12.12 19.48
CA GLU A 271 -34.07 -11.70 20.69
C GLU A 271 -34.03 -12.81 21.78
N GLU A 272 -35.06 -13.68 21.90
CA GLU A 272 -35.02 -14.82 22.81
C GLU A 272 -34.12 -15.97 22.34
N GLU A 273 -33.86 -16.13 21.05
CA GLU A 273 -32.88 -17.11 20.54
C GLU A 273 -31.42 -16.64 20.68
N GLU A 274 -31.13 -15.35 20.54
CA GLU A 274 -29.75 -14.82 20.78
C GLU A 274 -29.38 -14.85 22.27
N GLU A 275 -30.33 -14.68 23.21
CA GLU A 275 -30.05 -14.76 24.65
C GLU A 275 -29.77 -16.20 25.10
N LYS A 276 -30.29 -17.21 24.44
CA LYS A 276 -30.05 -18.64 24.73
C LYS A 276 -28.70 -19.14 24.22
N ILE A 277 -28.14 -18.51 23.18
CA ILE A 277 -26.83 -18.88 22.61
C ILE A 277 -25.65 -18.29 23.42
N SER A 278 -25.86 -17.20 24.15
CA SER A 278 -24.82 -16.55 24.95
C SER A 278 -24.57 -17.20 26.34
N VAL A 279 -25.46 -18.08 26.81
CA VAL A 279 -25.35 -18.71 28.14
C VAL A 279 -24.60 -20.04 28.11
N ASP A 280 -24.41 -20.67 26.96
CA ASP A 280 -23.73 -21.97 26.82
C ASP A 280 -22.21 -21.88 26.55
N PHE A 281 -21.59 -20.68 26.66
CA PHE A 281 -20.16 -20.52 26.38
C PHE A 281 -19.29 -20.18 27.61
N ASP A 282 -19.85 -20.21 28.84
CA ASP A 282 -19.14 -19.93 30.10
C ASP A 282 -19.18 -21.12 31.12
N GLU A 283 -19.01 -22.36 30.65
CA GLU A 283 -18.60 -23.49 31.51
C GLU A 283 -17.34 -24.20 31.01
#